data_4220ae82c120c4ac7255da62a40f3a2f
#
_entry.id   4220ae82c120c4ac7255da62a40f3a2f
#
_cell.length_a   1.000
_cell.length_b   1.000
_cell.length_c   1.000
_cell.angle_alpha   90.00
_cell.angle_beta   90.00
_cell.angle_gamma   90.00
#
_symmetry.space_group_name_H-M   'P 1'
#
loop_
_entity.id
_entity.type
_entity.pdbx_description
1 polymer ?
#
loop_
_entity_poly.entity_id
_entity_poly.type
_entity_poly.pdbx_seq_one_letter_code
_entity_poly.pdbx_strand_id
1 'polypeptide(L)'
;MSKSYLGLALGGGGARGAAHIGVIQSLHSAGIRPDVIAGTSAGSTLGAMYAATLDPDWIENRFREFMTDESFKKFNSGELLDGRNQETMLNKVTSKVKQHYMVILGLNKSYVAGREILQKAVDYLIPVDTFEELQIPLKVLVTDIQSGEDVIHESGNLKEAIVQSSSIPGFFEPTHQGERILVDGGVTAPIPVYLLKKLTKVVMAV
;
A
#
# COMPACT_ATOMS: atom_id res chain seq x y z
N MET A 1 26.15 6.29 -11.55
CA MET A 1 24.87 6.14 -12.28
C MET A 1 24.21 7.50 -12.40
N SER A 2 23.69 7.88 -13.58
CA SER A 2 22.91 9.12 -13.71
C SER A 2 21.58 8.93 -12.95
N LYS A 3 21.13 9.97 -12.22
CA LYS A 3 19.83 9.92 -11.55
C LYS A 3 18.71 9.90 -12.59
N SER A 4 17.69 9.07 -12.38
CA SER A 4 16.40 9.15 -13.08
C SER A 4 15.79 10.54 -12.93
N TYR A 5 14.93 10.96 -13.86
CA TYR A 5 14.39 12.32 -13.80
C TYR A 5 13.27 12.45 -12.76
N LEU A 6 12.22 11.63 -12.88
CA LEU A 6 11.00 11.72 -12.08
C LEU A 6 10.76 10.48 -11.22
N GLY A 7 10.61 10.65 -9.93
CA GLY A 7 10.09 9.67 -9.00
C GLY A 7 8.66 10.01 -8.57
N LEU A 8 7.79 9.01 -8.47
CA LEU A 8 6.42 9.16 -7.98
C LEU A 8 6.26 8.44 -6.64
N ALA A 9 6.06 9.20 -5.57
CA ALA A 9 5.79 8.68 -4.23
C ALA A 9 4.28 8.68 -3.96
N LEU A 10 3.71 7.47 -3.80
CA LEU A 10 2.29 7.25 -3.55
C LEU A 10 2.08 6.83 -2.10
N GLY A 11 1.36 7.66 -1.35
CA GLY A 11 1.13 7.45 0.07
C GLY A 11 0.06 6.42 0.39
N GLY A 12 0.04 5.97 1.64
CA GLY A 12 -1.04 5.19 2.21
C GLY A 12 -2.29 6.05 2.42
N GLY A 13 -3.44 5.41 2.54
CA GLY A 13 -4.68 6.15 2.78
C GLY A 13 -5.95 5.30 2.71
N GLY A 14 -5.84 3.99 2.56
CA GLY A 14 -6.98 3.11 2.38
C GLY A 14 -7.82 3.55 1.18
N ALA A 15 -9.14 3.71 1.36
CA ALA A 15 -10.05 4.14 0.29
C ALA A 15 -9.69 5.51 -0.33
N ARG A 16 -9.03 6.41 0.42
CA ARG A 16 -8.56 7.70 -0.11
C ARG A 16 -7.46 7.54 -1.17
N GLY A 17 -6.81 6.38 -1.19
CA GLY A 17 -5.86 6.03 -2.25
C GLY A 17 -6.45 6.13 -3.66
N ALA A 18 -7.77 6.05 -3.83
CA ALA A 18 -8.43 6.30 -5.12
C ALA A 18 -8.02 7.64 -5.78
N ALA A 19 -7.60 8.64 -4.98
CA ALA A 19 -7.08 9.90 -5.52
C ALA A 19 -5.81 9.72 -6.37
N HIS A 20 -5.01 8.70 -6.09
CA HIS A 20 -3.82 8.38 -6.90
C HIS A 20 -4.18 8.07 -8.36
N ILE A 21 -5.35 7.47 -8.62
CA ILE A 21 -5.82 7.17 -9.98
C ILE A 21 -5.90 8.44 -10.80
N GLY A 22 -6.55 9.50 -10.26
CA GLY A 22 -6.67 10.78 -10.95
C GLY A 22 -5.33 11.47 -11.21
N VAL A 23 -4.36 11.34 -10.29
CA VAL A 23 -3.01 11.86 -10.51
C VAL A 23 -2.29 11.08 -11.61
N ILE A 24 -2.37 9.74 -11.59
CA ILE A 24 -1.79 8.87 -12.62
C ILE A 24 -2.39 9.18 -13.99
N GLN A 25 -3.73 9.35 -14.08
CA GLN A 25 -4.43 9.75 -15.31
C GLN A 25 -3.93 11.11 -15.83
N SER A 26 -3.78 12.08 -14.93
CA SER A 26 -3.30 13.42 -15.29
C SER A 26 -1.87 13.40 -15.82
N LEU A 27 -0.98 12.64 -15.18
CA LEU A 27 0.40 12.46 -15.63
C LEU A 27 0.44 11.77 -16.99
N HIS A 28 -0.31 10.67 -17.13
CA HIS A 28 -0.38 9.90 -18.38
C HIS A 28 -0.90 10.77 -19.54
N SER A 29 -1.98 11.52 -19.32
CA SER A 29 -2.54 12.43 -20.33
C SER A 29 -1.59 13.56 -20.73
N ALA A 30 -0.72 13.98 -19.82
CA ALA A 30 0.34 14.96 -20.09
C ALA A 30 1.60 14.35 -20.75
N GLY A 31 1.61 13.04 -21.03
CA GLY A 31 2.76 12.32 -21.55
C GLY A 31 3.92 12.20 -20.55
N ILE A 32 3.62 12.35 -19.24
CA ILE A 32 4.62 12.28 -18.17
C ILE A 32 4.60 10.86 -17.58
N ARG A 33 5.71 10.16 -17.70
CA ARG A 33 5.91 8.84 -17.13
C ARG A 33 6.97 8.91 -16.02
N PRO A 34 6.67 8.43 -14.80
CA PRO A 34 7.69 8.31 -13.75
C PRO A 34 8.72 7.24 -14.12
N ASP A 35 9.99 7.48 -13.78
CA ASP A 35 11.07 6.53 -13.98
C ASP A 35 11.13 5.47 -12.88
N VAL A 36 10.58 5.80 -11.70
CA VAL A 36 10.52 4.91 -10.54
C VAL A 36 9.36 5.33 -9.64
N ILE A 37 8.70 4.35 -9.04
CA ILE A 37 7.58 4.54 -8.10
C ILE A 37 8.00 4.04 -6.72
N ALA A 38 7.57 4.73 -5.67
CA ALA A 38 7.60 4.22 -4.31
C ALA A 38 6.18 4.28 -3.72
N GLY A 39 5.74 3.20 -3.11
CA GLY A 39 4.38 3.09 -2.58
C GLY A 39 4.34 2.60 -1.15
N THR A 40 3.33 3.07 -0.41
CA THR A 40 2.96 2.61 0.92
C THR A 40 1.49 2.23 0.90
N SER A 41 1.11 1.03 1.40
CA SER A 41 -0.29 0.61 1.53
C SER A 41 -1.07 0.75 0.19
N ALA A 42 -2.19 1.50 0.17
CA ALA A 42 -2.94 1.79 -1.05
C ALA A 42 -2.05 2.34 -2.18
N GLY A 43 -1.04 3.15 -1.85
CA GLY A 43 -0.08 3.67 -2.83
C GLY A 43 0.81 2.59 -3.44
N SER A 44 1.15 1.52 -2.68
CA SER A 44 1.88 0.37 -3.22
C SER A 44 1.02 -0.42 -4.21
N THR A 45 -0.27 -0.60 -3.89
CA THR A 45 -1.23 -1.31 -4.74
C THR A 45 -1.43 -0.57 -6.08
N LEU A 46 -1.78 0.72 -6.02
CA LEU A 46 -2.03 1.51 -7.24
C LEU A 46 -0.75 1.78 -8.03
N GLY A 47 0.38 1.94 -7.34
CA GLY A 47 1.70 2.01 -7.96
C GLY A 47 2.05 0.75 -8.73
N ALA A 48 1.77 -0.43 -8.18
CA ALA A 48 1.99 -1.71 -8.83
C ALA A 48 1.06 -1.91 -10.03
N MET A 49 -0.24 -1.57 -9.90
CA MET A 49 -1.19 -1.63 -11.02
C MET A 49 -0.69 -0.78 -12.20
N TYR A 50 -0.23 0.46 -11.91
CA TYR A 50 0.29 1.34 -12.97
C TYR A 50 1.62 0.85 -13.53
N ALA A 51 2.54 0.42 -12.66
CA ALA A 51 3.83 -0.10 -13.10
C ALA A 51 3.71 -1.36 -13.97
N ALA A 52 2.66 -2.18 -13.74
CA ALA A 52 2.41 -3.39 -14.53
C ALA A 52 1.76 -3.10 -15.88
N THR A 53 0.79 -2.17 -15.94
CA THR A 53 -0.08 -2.01 -17.12
C THR A 53 0.25 -0.78 -17.96
N LEU A 54 0.72 0.31 -17.34
CA LEU A 54 0.83 1.65 -17.91
C LEU A 54 -0.51 2.17 -18.47
N ASP A 55 -1.61 1.65 -17.97
CA ASP A 55 -2.97 1.92 -18.44
C ASP A 55 -3.83 2.46 -17.28
N PRO A 56 -4.00 3.79 -17.15
CA PRO A 56 -4.80 4.39 -16.08
C PRO A 56 -6.29 4.05 -16.16
N ASP A 57 -6.81 3.83 -17.38
CA ASP A 57 -8.22 3.52 -17.58
C ASP A 57 -8.51 2.09 -17.11
N TRP A 58 -7.58 1.15 -17.38
CA TRP A 58 -7.65 -0.19 -16.84
C TRP A 58 -7.64 -0.17 -15.29
N ILE A 59 -6.77 0.67 -14.69
CA ILE A 59 -6.70 0.81 -13.23
C ILE A 59 -8.03 1.29 -12.66
N GLU A 60 -8.60 2.35 -13.24
CA GLU A 60 -9.89 2.89 -12.79
C GLU A 60 -10.99 1.85 -12.89
N ASN A 61 -11.11 1.17 -14.03
CA ASN A 61 -12.13 0.15 -14.25
C ASN A 61 -11.96 -1.01 -13.25
N ARG A 62 -10.74 -1.52 -13.09
CA ARG A 62 -10.44 -2.62 -12.17
C ARG A 62 -10.73 -2.26 -10.72
N PHE A 63 -10.39 -1.02 -10.34
CA PHE A 63 -10.67 -0.53 -8.99
C PHE A 63 -12.17 -0.31 -8.76
N ARG A 64 -12.92 0.17 -9.75
CA ARG A 64 -14.39 0.28 -9.67
C ARG A 64 -15.06 -1.09 -9.53
N GLU A 65 -14.65 -2.05 -10.33
CA GLU A 65 -15.12 -3.44 -10.22
C GLU A 65 -14.86 -3.97 -8.80
N PHE A 66 -13.64 -3.84 -8.30
CA PHE A 66 -13.28 -4.24 -6.94
C PHE A 66 -14.18 -3.61 -5.88
N MET A 67 -14.47 -2.30 -6.00
CA MET A 67 -15.31 -1.58 -5.04
C MET A 67 -16.77 -1.99 -5.08
N THR A 68 -17.27 -2.51 -6.20
CA THR A 68 -18.69 -2.89 -6.40
C THR A 68 -18.93 -4.40 -6.32
N ASP A 69 -17.90 -5.22 -6.38
CA ASP A 69 -18.01 -6.67 -6.34
C ASP A 69 -18.47 -7.16 -4.95
N GLU A 70 -19.51 -7.96 -4.92
CA GLU A 70 -20.11 -8.52 -3.69
C GLU A 70 -19.12 -9.38 -2.88
N SER A 71 -18.14 -10.02 -3.54
CA SER A 71 -17.10 -10.81 -2.86
C SER A 71 -16.18 -9.95 -1.99
N PHE A 72 -16.05 -8.65 -2.31
CA PHE A 72 -15.27 -7.68 -1.56
C PHE A 72 -16.12 -6.73 -0.72
N LYS A 73 -17.43 -6.93 -0.68
CA LYS A 73 -18.37 -6.04 0.02
C LYS A 73 -17.97 -5.82 1.49
N LYS A 74 -17.61 -6.87 2.19
CA LYS A 74 -17.15 -6.76 3.59
C LYS A 74 -15.87 -5.94 3.74
N PHE A 75 -14.97 -6.03 2.75
CA PHE A 75 -13.75 -5.23 2.70
C PHE A 75 -14.07 -3.76 2.41
N ASN A 76 -14.98 -3.50 1.47
CA ASN A 76 -15.32 -2.18 0.99
C ASN A 76 -16.34 -1.43 1.87
N SER A 77 -17.29 -2.15 2.50
CA SER A 77 -18.35 -1.56 3.35
C SER A 77 -17.86 -1.06 4.70
N GLY A 78 -16.62 -1.38 5.06
CA GLY A 78 -16.11 -1.11 6.41
C GLY A 78 -16.77 -1.96 7.49
N GLU A 79 -17.58 -2.97 7.14
CA GLU A 79 -18.20 -3.90 8.11
C GLU A 79 -17.14 -4.65 8.93
N LEU A 80 -15.94 -4.86 8.35
CA LEU A 80 -14.79 -5.34 9.11
C LEU A 80 -14.34 -4.33 10.19
N LEU A 81 -14.79 -3.10 10.07
CA LEU A 81 -14.44 -1.95 10.90
C LEU A 81 -15.61 -1.46 11.75
N ASP A 82 -16.83 -2.03 11.58
CA ASP A 82 -18.02 -1.57 12.25
C ASP A 82 -18.12 -2.09 13.70
N GLY A 83 -17.38 -1.39 14.52
CA GLY A 83 -17.66 -1.22 15.92
C GLY A 83 -17.98 0.26 16.22
N ARG A 84 -19.02 0.83 15.60
CA ARG A 84 -19.60 2.16 15.87
C ARG A 84 -18.71 3.39 15.62
N ASN A 85 -19.17 4.26 14.70
CA ASN A 85 -18.76 5.65 14.38
C ASN A 85 -17.71 5.86 13.27
N GLN A 86 -18.20 6.15 12.05
CA GLN A 86 -17.40 6.44 10.85
C GLN A 86 -16.53 7.73 10.92
N GLU A 87 -16.91 8.74 11.66
CA GLU A 87 -16.16 10.02 11.71
C GLU A 87 -14.90 10.01 12.58
N THR A 88 -14.73 9.00 13.40
CA THR A 88 -13.67 8.98 14.40
C THR A 88 -12.54 8.00 14.10
N MET A 89 -12.67 7.20 13.04
CA MET A 89 -11.78 6.04 12.87
C MET A 89 -10.39 6.39 12.38
N LEU A 90 -10.26 7.25 11.37
CA LEU A 90 -8.95 7.66 10.87
C LEU A 90 -8.17 8.51 11.87
N ASN A 91 -8.85 9.37 12.61
CA ASN A 91 -8.23 10.13 13.71
C ASN A 91 -7.96 9.26 14.96
N LYS A 92 -8.76 8.23 15.20
CA LYS A 92 -8.50 7.25 16.26
C LYS A 92 -7.45 6.22 15.86
N VAL A 93 -7.32 5.86 14.59
CA VAL A 93 -6.25 4.97 14.11
C VAL A 93 -4.89 5.63 14.26
N THR A 94 -4.73 6.90 13.87
CA THR A 94 -3.45 7.61 14.01
C THR A 94 -3.07 7.91 15.46
N SER A 95 -4.01 8.23 16.33
CA SER A 95 -3.74 8.46 17.75
C SER A 95 -3.70 7.16 18.58
N LYS A 96 -4.55 6.18 18.24
CA LYS A 96 -4.58 4.88 18.92
C LYS A 96 -3.54 3.89 18.37
N VAL A 97 -3.09 4.00 17.14
CA VAL A 97 -1.96 3.19 16.64
C VAL A 97 -0.74 3.40 17.54
N LYS A 98 -0.47 4.63 17.96
CA LYS A 98 0.61 4.92 18.89
C LYS A 98 0.38 4.35 20.30
N GLN A 99 -0.86 4.29 20.78
CA GLN A 99 -1.21 3.71 22.09
C GLN A 99 -1.45 2.20 22.05
N HIS A 100 -2.05 1.67 20.96
CA HIS A 100 -2.28 0.22 20.80
C HIS A 100 -1.02 -0.56 20.38
N TYR A 101 -0.02 0.12 19.81
CA TYR A 101 1.27 -0.46 19.50
C TYR A 101 1.92 -1.12 20.74
N MET A 102 1.77 -0.49 21.90
CA MET A 102 2.26 -1.05 23.17
C MET A 102 1.41 -2.20 23.70
N VAL A 103 0.13 -2.29 23.31
CA VAL A 103 -0.80 -3.35 23.75
C VAL A 103 -0.70 -4.58 22.84
N ILE A 104 -0.43 -4.40 21.54
CA ILE A 104 -0.29 -5.51 20.56
C ILE A 104 0.94 -6.38 20.85
N LEU A 105 1.99 -5.80 21.40
CA LEU A 105 3.19 -6.57 21.81
C LEU A 105 2.92 -7.51 23.01
N GLY A 106 1.78 -7.37 23.69
CA GLY A 106 1.45 -8.14 24.89
C GLY A 106 0.23 -9.05 24.82
N LEU A 107 -0.59 -9.00 23.78
CA LEU A 107 -1.86 -9.73 23.73
C LEU A 107 -1.91 -10.73 22.54
N ASN A 108 -2.05 -11.99 22.86
CA ASN A 108 -2.33 -13.10 21.95
C ASN A 108 -3.66 -12.85 21.21
N LYS A 109 -3.60 -12.65 19.89
CA LYS A 109 -4.67 -12.44 18.91
C LYS A 109 -5.34 -11.05 18.96
N SER A 110 -4.84 -10.11 18.15
CA SER A 110 -5.41 -8.76 18.08
C SER A 110 -5.47 -8.25 16.65
N TYR A 111 -6.14 -8.98 15.76
CA TYR A 111 -6.52 -8.50 14.44
C TYR A 111 -8.00 -8.85 14.18
N VAL A 112 -8.66 -8.01 13.39
CA VAL A 112 -10.09 -8.16 13.05
C VAL A 112 -10.27 -9.08 11.85
N ALA A 113 -9.32 -9.05 10.90
CA ALA A 113 -9.37 -9.78 9.66
C ALA A 113 -8.08 -10.54 9.40
N GLY A 114 -8.20 -11.79 8.96
CA GLY A 114 -7.07 -12.61 8.55
C GLY A 114 -6.43 -12.08 7.26
N ARG A 115 -5.21 -12.49 7.04
CA ARG A 115 -4.39 -12.12 5.89
C ARG A 115 -5.04 -12.51 4.54
N GLU A 116 -5.83 -13.58 4.52
CA GLU A 116 -6.46 -14.12 3.30
C GLU A 116 -7.36 -13.11 2.60
N ILE A 117 -7.94 -12.16 3.35
CA ILE A 117 -8.80 -11.11 2.79
C ILE A 117 -7.95 -10.13 1.97
N LEU A 118 -6.79 -9.71 2.50
CA LEU A 118 -5.85 -8.88 1.76
C LEU A 118 -5.28 -9.61 0.55
N GLN A 119 -4.91 -10.88 0.71
CA GLN A 119 -4.39 -11.69 -0.38
C GLN A 119 -5.37 -11.76 -1.54
N LYS A 120 -6.66 -12.06 -1.28
CA LYS A 120 -7.69 -12.07 -2.31
C LYS A 120 -7.86 -10.72 -3.03
N ALA A 121 -7.81 -9.61 -2.28
CA ALA A 121 -7.89 -8.29 -2.85
C ALA A 121 -6.68 -7.99 -3.75
N VAL A 122 -5.48 -8.33 -3.30
CA VAL A 122 -4.24 -8.15 -4.06
C VAL A 122 -4.22 -9.04 -5.30
N ASP A 123 -4.61 -10.32 -5.17
CA ASP A 123 -4.69 -11.24 -6.31
C ASP A 123 -5.68 -10.77 -7.37
N TYR A 124 -6.77 -10.12 -6.95
CA TYR A 124 -7.73 -9.51 -7.86
C TYR A 124 -7.17 -8.27 -8.56
N LEU A 125 -6.54 -7.36 -7.82
CA LEU A 125 -6.12 -6.05 -8.32
C LEU A 125 -4.82 -6.10 -9.13
N ILE A 126 -3.87 -6.97 -8.76
CA ILE A 126 -2.52 -6.98 -9.33
C ILE A 126 -2.40 -8.06 -10.42
N PRO A 127 -2.12 -7.66 -11.68
CA PRO A 127 -2.14 -8.59 -12.81
C PRO A 127 -0.87 -9.43 -12.98
N VAL A 128 0.19 -9.15 -12.20
CA VAL A 128 1.50 -9.82 -12.27
C VAL A 128 1.92 -10.32 -10.89
N ASP A 129 2.84 -11.28 -10.82
CA ASP A 129 3.21 -11.93 -9.55
C ASP A 129 4.51 -11.39 -8.95
N THR A 130 5.41 -10.86 -9.80
CA THR A 130 6.76 -10.47 -9.39
C THR A 130 7.11 -9.04 -9.78
N PHE A 131 8.07 -8.44 -9.06
CA PHE A 131 8.60 -7.11 -9.38
C PHE A 131 9.27 -7.06 -10.76
N GLU A 132 9.85 -8.17 -11.20
CA GLU A 132 10.58 -8.30 -12.45
C GLU A 132 9.66 -8.18 -13.69
N GLU A 133 8.36 -8.39 -13.51
CA GLU A 133 7.34 -8.24 -14.57
C GLU A 133 6.86 -6.79 -14.73
N LEU A 134 7.26 -5.89 -13.82
CA LEU A 134 6.85 -4.48 -13.87
C LEU A 134 7.59 -3.70 -14.96
N GLN A 135 6.89 -2.81 -15.63
CA GLN A 135 7.43 -1.92 -16.68
C GLN A 135 8.06 -0.63 -16.10
N ILE A 136 7.76 -0.31 -14.83
CA ILE A 136 8.40 0.75 -14.06
C ILE A 136 8.91 0.15 -12.75
N PRO A 137 10.17 0.38 -12.36
CA PRO A 137 10.68 -0.04 -11.05
C PRO A 137 9.81 0.46 -9.91
N LEU A 138 9.43 -0.43 -9.00
CA LEU A 138 8.61 -0.12 -7.84
C LEU A 138 9.37 -0.46 -6.55
N LYS A 139 9.25 0.42 -5.56
CA LYS A 139 9.67 0.18 -4.18
C LYS A 139 8.43 0.14 -3.30
N VAL A 140 8.21 -0.98 -2.62
CA VAL A 140 7.11 -1.18 -1.67
C VAL A 140 7.65 -1.06 -0.26
N LEU A 141 7.09 -0.12 0.51
CA LEU A 141 7.49 0.10 1.88
C LEU A 141 6.64 -0.75 2.84
N VAL A 142 7.32 -1.43 3.74
CA VAL A 142 6.79 -2.24 4.83
C VAL A 142 7.51 -1.83 6.11
N THR A 143 6.89 -1.97 7.27
CA THR A 143 7.51 -1.71 8.57
C THR A 143 7.72 -3.01 9.34
N ASP A 144 8.93 -3.25 9.84
CA ASP A 144 9.15 -4.23 10.89
C ASP A 144 8.83 -3.60 12.25
N ILE A 145 7.74 -4.04 12.89
CA ILE A 145 7.31 -3.44 14.15
C ILE A 145 8.17 -3.82 15.35
N GLN A 146 9.00 -4.83 15.25
CA GLN A 146 9.91 -5.19 16.36
C GLN A 146 11.10 -4.25 16.44
N SER A 147 11.72 -3.98 15.29
CA SER A 147 12.87 -3.08 15.22
C SER A 147 12.47 -1.61 15.03
N GLY A 148 11.27 -1.34 14.48
CA GLY A 148 10.84 -0.03 14.04
C GLY A 148 11.48 0.38 12.71
N GLU A 149 12.16 -0.52 12.02
CA GLU A 149 12.86 -0.25 10.78
C GLU A 149 11.97 -0.42 9.55
N ASP A 150 12.32 0.31 8.51
CA ASP A 150 11.73 0.17 7.19
C ASP A 150 12.27 -1.08 6.49
N VAL A 151 11.37 -1.86 5.91
CA VAL A 151 11.68 -2.97 5.01
C VAL A 151 11.21 -2.59 3.61
N ILE A 152 12.15 -2.53 2.67
CA ILE A 152 11.86 -2.11 1.30
C ILE A 152 11.95 -3.32 0.39
N HIS A 153 10.81 -3.65 -0.26
CA HIS A 153 10.76 -4.67 -1.29
C HIS A 153 10.87 -4.02 -2.66
N GLU A 154 11.76 -4.56 -3.51
CA GLU A 154 11.98 -4.08 -4.88
C GLU A 154 12.28 -5.22 -5.88
N SER A 155 12.18 -6.47 -5.41
CA SER A 155 12.41 -7.69 -6.20
C SER A 155 11.63 -8.88 -5.64
N GLY A 156 11.43 -9.92 -6.44
CA GLY A 156 10.76 -11.16 -6.05
C GLY A 156 9.24 -11.04 -5.98
N ASN A 157 8.60 -11.61 -4.97
CA ASN A 157 7.14 -11.70 -4.88
C ASN A 157 6.48 -10.34 -4.60
N LEU A 158 5.89 -9.75 -5.63
CA LEU A 158 5.23 -8.45 -5.57
C LEU A 158 3.95 -8.50 -4.74
N LYS A 159 3.12 -9.51 -4.94
CA LYS A 159 1.83 -9.64 -4.24
C LYS A 159 2.03 -9.78 -2.74
N GLU A 160 3.02 -10.56 -2.34
CA GLU A 160 3.41 -10.71 -0.93
C GLU A 160 3.82 -9.36 -0.32
N ALA A 161 4.68 -8.60 -1.02
CA ALA A 161 5.12 -7.29 -0.56
C ALA A 161 3.95 -6.31 -0.38
N ILE A 162 2.97 -6.32 -1.30
CA ILE A 162 1.79 -5.46 -1.24
C ILE A 162 0.87 -5.87 -0.08
N VAL A 163 0.68 -7.17 0.16
CA VAL A 163 -0.08 -7.67 1.32
C VAL A 163 0.57 -7.19 2.61
N GLN A 164 1.88 -7.30 2.75
CA GLN A 164 2.62 -6.82 3.92
C GLN A 164 2.46 -5.30 4.09
N SER A 165 2.64 -4.54 2.99
CA SER A 165 2.51 -3.08 2.98
C SER A 165 1.09 -2.59 3.30
N SER A 166 0.07 -3.46 3.17
CA SER A 166 -1.33 -3.15 3.44
C SER A 166 -1.85 -3.75 4.76
N SER A 167 -0.98 -4.46 5.50
CA SER A 167 -1.33 -5.11 6.77
C SER A 167 -1.37 -4.10 7.93
N ILE A 168 -2.45 -3.30 7.99
CA ILE A 168 -2.63 -2.27 9.03
C ILE A 168 -2.70 -2.94 10.41
N PRO A 169 -1.82 -2.54 11.36
CA PRO A 169 -1.81 -3.10 12.72
C PRO A 169 -3.16 -2.97 13.42
N GLY A 170 -3.62 -4.06 14.03
CA GLY A 170 -4.91 -4.13 14.71
C GLY A 170 -6.11 -4.41 13.80
N PHE A 171 -5.95 -4.30 12.48
CA PHE A 171 -6.98 -4.67 11.49
C PHE A 171 -6.67 -5.98 10.80
N PHE A 172 -5.47 -6.09 10.26
CA PHE A 172 -5.05 -7.27 9.53
C PHE A 172 -3.96 -8.02 10.28
N GLU A 173 -3.94 -9.32 10.05
CA GLU A 173 -2.90 -10.19 10.56
C GLU A 173 -1.53 -9.77 10.00
N PRO A 174 -0.53 -9.52 10.87
CA PRO A 174 0.82 -9.20 10.43
C PRO A 174 1.50 -10.41 9.78
N THR A 175 2.50 -10.16 8.96
CA THR A 175 3.33 -11.23 8.41
C THR A 175 4.50 -11.52 9.34
N HIS A 176 4.63 -12.76 9.80
CA HIS A 176 5.79 -13.24 10.55
C HIS A 176 6.84 -13.79 9.59
N GLN A 177 8.05 -13.20 9.60
CA GLN A 177 9.18 -13.63 8.78
C GLN A 177 10.45 -13.76 9.63
N GLY A 178 10.71 -14.96 10.13
CA GLY A 178 11.76 -15.19 11.12
C GLY A 178 11.45 -14.42 12.41
N GLU A 179 12.35 -13.57 12.84
CA GLU A 179 12.17 -12.70 14.02
C GLU A 179 11.39 -11.41 13.70
N ARG A 180 11.16 -11.10 12.42
CA ARG A 180 10.46 -9.88 12.02
C ARG A 180 8.95 -10.04 12.07
N ILE A 181 8.28 -8.95 12.42
CA ILE A 181 6.82 -8.82 12.36
C ILE A 181 6.51 -7.66 11.41
N LEU A 182 6.11 -8.00 10.18
CA LEU A 182 5.93 -7.06 9.09
C LEU A 182 4.49 -6.57 9.01
N VAL A 183 4.34 -5.25 8.93
CA VAL A 183 3.06 -4.55 8.89
C VAL A 183 3.09 -3.41 7.86
N ASP A 184 1.96 -2.72 7.70
CA ASP A 184 1.79 -1.58 6.80
C ASP A 184 2.92 -0.54 6.99
N GLY A 185 3.54 -0.16 5.87
CA GLY A 185 4.63 0.83 5.84
C GLY A 185 4.22 2.23 6.31
N GLY A 186 2.92 2.52 6.36
CA GLY A 186 2.39 3.77 6.88
C GLY A 186 2.64 4.00 8.37
N VAL A 187 3.10 2.96 9.09
CA VAL A 187 3.53 3.07 10.50
C VAL A 187 4.77 3.96 10.62
N THR A 188 5.74 3.80 9.73
CA THR A 188 6.99 4.57 9.72
C THR A 188 6.96 5.73 8.73
N ALA A 189 6.48 5.50 7.51
CA ALA A 189 6.42 6.53 6.47
C ALA A 189 5.13 6.46 5.65
N PRO A 190 4.12 7.25 6.03
CA PRO A 190 2.86 7.32 5.28
C PRO A 190 3.03 7.69 3.80
N ILE A 191 4.02 8.50 3.46
CA ILE A 191 4.40 8.84 2.08
C ILE A 191 5.91 8.60 1.92
N PRO A 192 6.35 7.65 1.08
CA PRO A 192 7.73 7.18 1.05
C PRO A 192 8.66 8.03 0.17
N VAL A 193 8.60 9.36 0.28
CA VAL A 193 9.38 10.32 -0.53
C VAL A 193 10.88 10.07 -0.42
N TYR A 194 11.37 9.74 0.77
CA TYR A 194 12.80 9.59 1.03
C TYR A 194 13.45 8.45 0.24
N LEU A 195 12.67 7.42 -0.15
CA LEU A 195 13.15 6.31 -0.99
C LEU A 195 13.56 6.76 -2.39
N LEU A 196 13.01 7.88 -2.86
CA LEU A 196 13.23 8.40 -4.20
C LEU A 196 14.23 9.56 -4.28
N LYS A 197 14.42 10.31 -3.18
CA LYS A 197 15.27 11.54 -3.16
C LYS A 197 16.70 11.33 -3.67
N LYS A 198 17.28 10.15 -3.44
CA LYS A 198 18.63 9.83 -3.90
C LYS A 198 18.68 9.27 -5.32
N LEU A 199 17.55 8.79 -5.83
CA LEU A 199 17.42 8.09 -7.10
C LEU A 199 17.01 9.02 -8.25
N THR A 200 16.24 10.06 -7.96
CA THR A 200 15.63 10.96 -8.94
C THR A 200 16.01 12.41 -8.74
N LYS A 201 15.83 13.23 -9.80
CA LYS A 201 16.04 14.69 -9.73
C LYS A 201 14.83 15.42 -9.14
N VAL A 202 13.63 14.91 -9.48
CA VAL A 202 12.35 15.45 -9.02
C VAL A 202 11.56 14.31 -8.37
N VAL A 203 10.88 14.58 -7.27
CA VAL A 203 9.93 13.66 -6.65
C VAL A 203 8.58 14.35 -6.59
N MET A 204 7.59 13.73 -7.20
CA MET A 204 6.17 14.06 -7.00
C MET A 204 5.63 13.17 -5.90
N ALA A 205 4.94 13.74 -4.91
CA ALA A 205 4.35 13.02 -3.79
C ALA A 205 2.83 13.26 -3.74
N VAL A 206 2.08 12.19 -3.50
CA VAL A 206 0.61 12.18 -3.47
C VAL A 206 0.11 11.45 -2.23
#